data_8b8feb5d2953e0e690240868695a7d8e
#
_entry.id   8b8feb5d2953e0e690240868695a7d8e
#
_cell.length_a   1.000
_cell.length_b   1.000
_cell.length_c   1.000
_cell.angle_alpha   90.00
_cell.angle_beta   90.00
_cell.angle_gamma   90.00
#
_symmetry.space_group_name_H-M   'P 1'
#
loop_
_entity.id
_entity.type
_entity.pdbx_description
1 polymer ?
#
loop_
_entity_poly.entity_id
_entity_poly.type
_entity_poly.pdbx_seq_one_letter_code
_entity_poly.pdbx_strand_id
1 'polypeptide(L)'
;MRDEIIISKDEYVQLVNALEKVIYVLHRSESRDNPDTRAYSLALGYEEMKIWDDLMAARDILYNAIYEKEFDELDDSGSFDFDRISLTDETDIEILRKMLRKYIIEWRKVKS
;
A
#
# COMPACT_ATOMS: atom_id res chain seq x y z
N MET A 1 -20.56 22.97 10.06
CA MET A 1 -19.58 22.11 9.33
C MET A 1 -20.31 21.37 8.20
N ARG A 2 -19.64 21.17 7.08
CA ARG A 2 -20.23 20.41 5.98
C ARG A 2 -20.39 18.94 6.36
N ASP A 3 -21.48 18.32 5.97
CA ASP A 3 -21.67 16.87 6.11
C ASP A 3 -21.16 16.11 4.90
N GLU A 4 -20.83 16.83 3.83
CA GLU A 4 -20.41 16.25 2.56
C GLU A 4 -19.09 16.81 2.10
N ILE A 5 -18.29 15.95 1.47
CA ILE A 5 -17.04 16.32 0.83
C ILE A 5 -17.22 16.10 -0.68
N ILE A 6 -16.89 17.13 -1.48
CA ILE A 6 -17.12 17.10 -2.91
C ILE A 6 -15.78 16.98 -3.64
N ILE A 7 -15.69 16.01 -4.54
CA ILE A 7 -14.57 15.85 -5.46
C ILE A 7 -15.08 15.80 -6.89
N SER A 8 -14.23 16.13 -7.86
CA SER A 8 -14.60 16.05 -9.26
C SER A 8 -14.68 14.59 -9.72
N LYS A 9 -15.36 14.34 -10.85
CA LYS A 9 -15.39 12.99 -11.44
C LYS A 9 -14.01 12.51 -11.82
N ASP A 10 -13.15 13.39 -12.35
CA ASP A 10 -11.79 13.02 -12.70
C ASP A 10 -10.98 12.60 -11.46
N GLU A 11 -11.12 13.33 -10.37
CA GLU A 11 -10.50 12.98 -9.09
C GLU A 11 -11.03 11.65 -8.55
N TYR A 12 -12.35 11.44 -8.65
CA TYR A 12 -12.96 10.18 -8.26
C TYR A 12 -12.37 9.00 -9.03
N VAL A 13 -12.23 9.15 -10.36
CA VAL A 13 -11.63 8.10 -11.21
C VAL A 13 -10.19 7.82 -10.80
N GLN A 14 -9.40 8.86 -10.51
CA GLN A 14 -8.03 8.69 -10.03
C GLN A 14 -7.97 7.91 -8.72
N LEU A 15 -8.88 8.21 -7.79
CA LEU A 15 -8.96 7.49 -6.51
C LEU A 15 -9.32 6.03 -6.71
N VAL A 16 -10.29 5.74 -7.56
CA VAL A 16 -10.70 4.37 -7.87
C VAL A 16 -9.55 3.60 -8.51
N ASN A 17 -8.86 4.20 -9.46
CA ASN A 17 -7.74 3.55 -10.13
C ASN A 17 -6.59 3.24 -9.16
N ALA A 18 -6.26 4.17 -8.27
CA ALA A 18 -5.23 3.93 -7.25
C ALA A 18 -5.61 2.78 -6.33
N LEU A 19 -6.87 2.76 -5.86
CA LEU A 19 -7.38 1.71 -4.99
C LEU A 19 -7.38 0.35 -5.70
N GLU A 20 -7.84 0.30 -6.95
CA GLU A 20 -7.89 -0.94 -7.73
C GLU A 20 -6.49 -1.53 -8.00
N LYS A 21 -5.48 -0.69 -8.21
CA LYS A 21 -4.10 -1.14 -8.33
C LYS A 21 -3.62 -1.84 -7.06
N VAL A 22 -3.88 -1.23 -5.91
CA VAL A 22 -3.52 -1.81 -4.61
C VAL A 22 -4.22 -3.15 -4.40
N ILE A 23 -5.53 -3.18 -4.66
CA ILE A 23 -6.33 -4.40 -4.53
C ILE A 23 -5.79 -5.49 -5.46
N TYR A 24 -5.47 -5.16 -6.70
CA TYR A 24 -4.90 -6.11 -7.65
C TYR A 24 -3.61 -6.74 -7.13
N VAL A 25 -2.68 -5.92 -6.64
CA VAL A 25 -1.40 -6.39 -6.11
C VAL A 25 -1.60 -7.26 -4.87
N LEU A 26 -2.46 -6.83 -3.95
CA LEU A 26 -2.76 -7.60 -2.74
C LEU A 26 -3.45 -8.92 -3.06
N HIS A 27 -4.42 -8.92 -3.95
CA HIS A 27 -5.13 -10.12 -4.37
C HIS A 27 -4.17 -11.12 -5.01
N ARG A 28 -3.30 -10.64 -5.88
CA ARG A 28 -2.28 -11.48 -6.53
C ARG A 28 -1.31 -12.09 -5.49
N SER A 29 -0.91 -11.31 -4.50
CA SER A 29 -0.07 -11.80 -3.40
C SER A 29 -0.80 -12.85 -2.57
N GLU A 30 -2.06 -12.58 -2.18
CA GLU A 30 -2.85 -13.48 -1.35
C GLU A 30 -3.15 -14.81 -2.05
N SER A 31 -3.14 -14.87 -3.37
CA SER A 31 -3.37 -16.11 -4.11
C SER A 31 -2.17 -17.06 -4.12
N ARG A 32 -1.03 -16.64 -3.56
CA ARG A 32 0.16 -17.49 -3.47
C ARG A 32 0.08 -18.43 -2.26
N ASP A 33 0.68 -19.61 -2.40
CA ASP A 33 0.54 -20.69 -1.41
C ASP A 33 1.36 -20.51 -0.14
N ASN A 34 2.46 -19.75 -0.20
CA ASN A 34 3.32 -19.59 0.96
C ASN A 34 3.70 -18.13 1.20
N PRO A 35 4.09 -17.79 2.47
CA PRO A 35 4.41 -16.41 2.84
C PRO A 35 5.55 -15.77 2.04
N ASP A 36 6.56 -16.55 1.65
CA ASP A 36 7.71 -16.02 0.91
C ASP A 36 7.31 -15.58 -0.50
N THR A 37 6.54 -16.40 -1.21
CA THR A 37 6.04 -16.04 -2.53
C THR A 37 5.01 -14.91 -2.47
N ARG A 38 4.22 -14.82 -1.41
CA ARG A 38 3.32 -13.68 -1.18
C ARG A 38 4.09 -12.37 -1.06
N ALA A 39 5.11 -12.35 -0.23
CA ALA A 39 5.92 -11.16 -0.02
C ALA A 39 6.69 -10.76 -1.29
N TYR A 40 7.22 -11.73 -2.00
CA TYR A 40 7.93 -11.49 -3.25
C TYR A 40 6.99 -10.93 -4.33
N SER A 41 5.82 -11.52 -4.47
CA SER A 41 4.78 -11.05 -5.39
C SER A 41 4.34 -9.63 -5.05
N LEU A 42 4.20 -9.32 -3.76
CA LEU A 42 3.85 -7.99 -3.28
C LEU A 42 4.92 -6.96 -3.64
N ALA A 43 6.18 -7.27 -3.39
CA ALA A 43 7.30 -6.38 -3.69
C ALA A 43 7.40 -6.11 -5.20
N LEU A 44 7.28 -7.16 -6.01
CA LEU A 44 7.32 -7.04 -7.46
C LEU A 44 6.16 -6.19 -8.00
N GLY A 45 4.96 -6.44 -7.49
CA GLY A 45 3.77 -5.67 -7.88
C GLY A 45 3.89 -4.21 -7.49
N TYR A 46 4.43 -3.92 -6.32
CA TYR A 46 4.68 -2.56 -5.86
C TYR A 46 5.58 -1.80 -6.84
N GLU A 47 6.69 -2.41 -7.26
CA GLU A 47 7.63 -1.79 -8.19
C GLU A 47 7.05 -1.65 -9.60
N GLU A 48 6.49 -2.72 -10.14
CA GLU A 48 6.02 -2.74 -11.53
C GLU A 48 4.81 -1.85 -11.77
N MET A 49 3.91 -1.74 -10.80
CA MET A 49 2.68 -0.95 -10.95
C MET A 49 2.80 0.47 -10.42
N LYS A 50 3.95 0.86 -9.90
CA LYS A 50 4.23 2.21 -9.39
C LYS A 50 3.16 2.70 -8.41
N ILE A 51 2.81 1.84 -7.47
CA ILE A 51 1.73 2.07 -6.51
C ILE A 51 1.97 3.32 -5.66
N TRP A 52 3.22 3.57 -5.27
CA TRP A 52 3.56 4.70 -4.42
C TRP A 52 3.11 6.03 -5.02
N ASP A 53 3.43 6.26 -6.30
CA ASP A 53 3.08 7.50 -6.97
C ASP A 53 1.57 7.70 -7.05
N ASP A 54 0.83 6.64 -7.36
CA ASP A 54 -0.62 6.69 -7.45
C ASP A 54 -1.28 6.90 -6.08
N LEU A 55 -0.74 6.27 -5.02
CA LEU A 55 -1.22 6.47 -3.67
C LEU A 55 -0.96 7.89 -3.17
N MET A 56 0.20 8.47 -3.49
CA MET A 56 0.50 9.84 -3.11
C MET A 56 -0.42 10.84 -3.82
N ALA A 57 -0.68 10.62 -5.10
CA ALA A 57 -1.63 11.44 -5.86
C ALA A 57 -3.06 11.32 -5.27
N ALA A 58 -3.48 10.13 -4.92
CA ALA A 58 -4.79 9.89 -4.29
C ALA A 58 -4.89 10.58 -2.93
N ARG A 59 -3.83 10.52 -2.12
CA ARG A 59 -3.76 11.19 -0.83
C ARG A 59 -3.91 12.70 -0.99
N ASP A 60 -3.24 13.30 -1.98
CA ASP A 60 -3.33 14.74 -2.25
C ASP A 60 -4.75 15.15 -2.62
N ILE A 61 -5.44 14.35 -3.43
CA ILE A 61 -6.85 14.59 -3.76
C ILE A 61 -7.70 14.65 -2.49
N LEU A 62 -7.53 13.69 -1.61
CA LEU A 62 -8.30 13.60 -0.36
C LEU A 62 -7.99 14.77 0.59
N TYR A 63 -6.73 15.13 0.74
CA TYR A 63 -6.34 16.25 1.59
C TYR A 63 -6.83 17.59 1.05
N ASN A 64 -6.83 17.75 -0.27
CA ASN A 64 -7.31 18.99 -0.90
C ASN A 64 -8.83 19.09 -0.96
N ALA A 65 -9.54 17.99 -0.70
CA ALA A 65 -11.00 17.96 -0.74
C ALA A 65 -11.67 18.58 0.48
N ILE A 66 -10.92 18.78 1.57
CA ILE A 66 -11.45 19.40 2.80
C ILE A 66 -10.63 20.63 3.18
N TYR A 67 -11.24 21.51 4.00
CA TYR A 67 -10.52 22.64 4.57
C TYR A 67 -9.63 22.20 5.73
N GLU A 68 -8.53 22.91 5.94
CA GLU A 68 -7.58 22.64 7.03
C GLU A 68 -8.27 22.51 8.38
N LYS A 69 -9.21 23.40 8.66
CA LYS A 69 -9.96 23.37 9.91
C LYS A 69 -10.79 22.09 10.08
N GLU A 70 -11.42 21.62 9.01
CA GLU A 70 -12.18 20.38 9.03
C GLU A 70 -11.26 19.17 9.26
N PHE A 71 -10.10 19.17 8.62
CA PHE A 71 -9.10 18.14 8.83
C PHE A 71 -8.63 18.10 10.29
N ASP A 72 -8.32 19.26 10.87
CA ASP A 72 -7.85 19.36 12.25
C ASP A 72 -8.90 18.83 13.24
N GLU A 73 -10.17 19.14 13.00
CA GLU A 73 -11.29 18.66 13.83
C GLU A 73 -11.39 17.13 13.79
N LEU A 74 -11.24 16.53 12.62
CA LEU A 74 -11.27 15.07 12.46
C LEU A 74 -10.05 14.42 13.13
N ASP A 75 -8.87 15.03 12.98
CA ASP A 75 -7.64 14.53 13.60
C ASP A 75 -7.74 14.60 15.14
N ASP A 76 -8.22 15.71 15.68
CA ASP A 76 -8.40 15.91 17.12
C ASP A 76 -9.43 14.95 17.71
N SER A 77 -10.43 14.53 16.93
CA SER A 77 -11.45 13.56 17.36
C SER A 77 -10.97 12.11 17.30
N GLY A 78 -9.77 11.85 16.78
CA GLY A 78 -9.24 10.51 16.62
C GLY A 78 -9.79 9.76 15.40
N SER A 79 -10.45 10.44 14.47
CA SER A 79 -11.06 9.82 13.28
C SER A 79 -10.01 9.20 12.34
N PHE A 80 -8.77 9.68 12.37
CA PHE A 80 -7.67 9.16 11.54
C PHE A 80 -6.76 8.18 12.29
N ASP A 81 -7.23 7.66 13.42
CA ASP A 81 -6.44 6.73 14.22
C ASP A 81 -6.40 5.35 13.56
N PHE A 82 -5.21 4.76 13.47
CA PHE A 82 -4.99 3.40 13.02
C PHE A 82 -3.75 2.83 13.68
N ASP A 83 -3.76 1.51 13.88
CA ASP A 83 -2.65 0.81 14.50
C ASP A 83 -1.43 0.81 13.59
N ARG A 84 -0.27 1.16 14.14
CA ARG A 84 1.00 1.15 13.43
C ARG A 84 1.95 0.15 14.08
N ILE A 85 2.53 -0.68 13.24
CA ILE A 85 3.60 -1.57 13.66
C ILE A 85 4.91 -0.81 13.47
N SER A 86 5.72 -0.73 14.53
CA SER A 86 7.03 -0.09 14.44
C SER A 86 8.01 -1.04 13.78
N LEU A 87 8.45 -0.69 12.57
CA LEU A 87 9.45 -1.45 11.82
C LEU A 87 10.68 -0.57 11.62
N THR A 88 11.86 -1.15 11.79
CA THR A 88 13.11 -0.48 11.48
C THR A 88 13.64 -0.95 10.14
N ASP A 89 14.46 -0.12 9.49
CA ASP A 89 15.11 -0.49 8.23
C ASP A 89 15.93 -1.78 8.38
N GLU A 90 16.58 -1.94 9.55
CA GLU A 90 17.36 -3.14 9.84
C GLU A 90 16.48 -4.39 9.91
N THR A 91 15.29 -4.27 10.49
CA THR A 91 14.32 -5.36 10.56
C THR A 91 13.89 -5.79 9.16
N ASP A 92 13.56 -4.82 8.31
CA ASP A 92 13.15 -5.08 6.93
C ASP A 92 14.26 -5.77 6.13
N ILE A 93 15.48 -5.27 6.24
CA ILE A 93 16.65 -5.84 5.54
C ILE A 93 16.89 -7.27 5.99
N GLU A 94 16.83 -7.53 7.29
CA GLU A 94 17.05 -8.87 7.82
C GLU A 94 16.00 -9.87 7.33
N ILE A 95 14.73 -9.48 7.39
CA ILE A 95 13.62 -10.30 6.92
C ILE A 95 13.75 -10.58 5.42
N LEU A 96 14.02 -9.55 4.63
CA LEU A 96 14.20 -9.68 3.18
C LEU A 96 15.36 -10.60 2.82
N ARG A 97 16.48 -10.49 3.53
CA ARG A 97 17.62 -11.36 3.32
C ARG A 97 17.29 -12.82 3.56
N LYS A 98 16.57 -13.12 4.65
CA LYS A 98 16.13 -14.49 4.96
C LYS A 98 15.20 -15.03 3.87
N MET A 99 14.25 -14.24 3.44
CA MET A 99 13.27 -14.62 2.42
C MET A 99 13.92 -14.88 1.06
N LEU A 100 14.79 -13.96 0.62
CA LEU A 100 15.50 -14.09 -0.65
C LEU A 100 16.46 -15.29 -0.65
N ARG A 101 17.15 -15.50 0.47
CA ARG A 101 18.06 -16.66 0.60
C ARG A 101 17.32 -17.97 0.46
N LYS A 102 16.20 -18.11 1.15
CA LYS A 102 15.33 -19.28 1.08
C LYS A 102 14.80 -19.50 -0.34
N TYR A 103 14.32 -18.44 -0.97
CA TYR A 103 13.82 -18.48 -2.34
C TYR A 103 14.89 -18.94 -3.33
N ILE A 104 16.09 -18.41 -3.23
CA ILE A 104 17.23 -18.79 -4.10
C ILE A 104 17.59 -20.25 -3.91
N ILE A 105 17.62 -20.74 -2.67
CA ILE A 105 17.92 -22.15 -2.36
C ILE A 105 16.88 -23.06 -2.99
N GLU A 106 15.58 -22.75 -2.84
CA GLU A 106 14.51 -23.54 -3.41
C GLU A 106 14.53 -23.54 -4.94
N TRP A 107 14.81 -22.38 -5.53
CA TRP A 107 14.92 -22.22 -6.97
C TRP A 107 16.07 -23.07 -7.54
N ARG A 108 17.22 -23.08 -6.89
CA ARG A 108 18.37 -23.89 -7.28
C ARG A 108 18.06 -25.38 -7.22
N LYS A 109 17.30 -25.83 -6.23
CA LYS A 109 16.87 -27.22 -6.11
C LYS A 109 16.01 -27.65 -7.28
N VAL A 110 15.10 -26.77 -7.73
CA VAL A 110 14.22 -27.05 -8.86
C VAL A 110 15.02 -27.09 -10.17
N LYS A 111 16.04 -26.24 -10.32
CA LYS A 111 16.84 -26.15 -11.54
C LYS A 111 17.95 -27.20 -11.63
N SER A 112 18.33 -27.79 -10.53
CA SER A 112 19.31 -28.87 -10.51
C SER A 112 18.64 -30.26 -10.68
#